data_64bf625749f40bc432ed4061a6be6004
#
_entry.id   64bf625749f40bc432ed4061a6be6004
#
_cell.length_a   1.000
_cell.length_b   1.000
_cell.length_c   1.000
_cell.angle_alpha   90.00
_cell.angle_beta   90.00
_cell.angle_gamma   90.00
#
_symmetry.space_group_name_H-M   'P 1'
#
loop_
_entity.id
_entity.type
_entity.pdbx_description
1 polymer ?
#
loop_
_entity_poly.entity_id
_entity_poly.type
_entity_poly.pdbx_seq_one_letter_code
_entity_poly.pdbx_strand_id
1 'polypeptide(L)'
;HSSSYPPHKHDEHNDVERVLEEIYYYEVRPAANGTAGMAIQRIYPSPGKPIDVCAEVHSRDVVIMPHGYHGPSIAAPGYDLYYLNVMAGPAEDATWLMTDDPHYTWLRETWDAQEVDPRLPMTPLNP
;
A
#
# COMPACT_ATOMS: atom_id res chain seq x y z
N HIS A 1 7.47 10.93 1.88
CA HIS A 1 7.64 9.61 1.37
C HIS A 1 6.28 8.90 1.34
N SER A 2 6.08 7.97 0.41
CA SER A 2 4.84 7.25 0.20
C SER A 2 5.07 5.75 0.38
N SER A 3 3.99 5.01 0.62
CA SER A 3 3.95 3.56 0.62
C SER A 3 3.03 3.05 -0.50
N SER A 4 3.02 1.75 -0.77
CA SER A 4 2.30 1.14 -1.91
C SER A 4 2.67 1.81 -3.24
N TYR A 5 3.97 2.03 -3.46
CA TYR A 5 4.47 2.64 -4.68
C TYR A 5 5.76 1.96 -5.12
N PRO A 6 5.88 1.42 -6.33
CA PRO A 6 4.96 1.60 -7.45
C PRO A 6 3.55 1.07 -7.16
N PRO A 7 2.51 1.69 -7.78
CA PRO A 7 1.16 1.16 -7.74
C PRO A 7 1.13 -0.25 -8.33
N HIS A 8 0.32 -1.12 -7.74
CA HIS A 8 0.22 -2.51 -8.17
C HIS A 8 -1.22 -3.01 -8.05
N LYS A 9 -1.48 -4.15 -8.67
CA LYS A 9 -2.76 -4.84 -8.60
C LYS A 9 -2.58 -6.32 -8.33
N HIS A 10 -3.62 -6.96 -7.86
CA HIS A 10 -3.72 -8.40 -7.66
C HIS A 10 -5.20 -8.81 -7.83
N ASP A 11 -5.69 -8.62 -9.05
CA ASP A 11 -7.10 -8.79 -9.39
C ASP A 11 -7.34 -9.77 -10.54
N GLU A 12 -6.29 -10.50 -10.93
CA GLU A 12 -6.31 -11.57 -11.91
C GLU A 12 -5.64 -12.84 -11.36
N HIS A 13 -5.99 -13.99 -11.91
CA HIS A 13 -5.35 -15.27 -11.59
C HIS A 13 -4.58 -15.78 -12.79
N ASN A 14 -3.25 -15.71 -12.75
CA ASN A 14 -2.35 -16.15 -13.80
C ASN A 14 -0.97 -16.52 -13.21
N ASP A 15 0.03 -16.73 -14.04
CA ASP A 15 1.37 -17.17 -13.60
C ASP A 15 2.11 -16.12 -12.75
N VAL A 16 1.75 -14.85 -12.86
CA VAL A 16 2.45 -13.72 -12.21
C VAL A 16 1.59 -12.95 -11.23
N GLU A 17 0.30 -13.28 -11.12
CA GLU A 17 -0.65 -12.56 -10.30
C GLU A 17 -1.68 -13.50 -9.66
N ARG A 18 -2.16 -13.17 -8.47
CA ARG A 18 -3.29 -13.84 -7.80
C ARG A 18 -4.40 -12.85 -7.52
N VAL A 19 -5.64 -13.36 -7.55
CA VAL A 19 -6.78 -12.58 -7.05
C VAL A 19 -6.71 -12.54 -5.53
N LEU A 20 -6.52 -11.34 -4.99
CA LEU A 20 -6.52 -11.08 -3.57
C LEU A 20 -7.42 -9.87 -3.31
N GLU A 21 -8.45 -10.05 -2.50
CA GLU A 21 -9.21 -8.94 -1.95
C GLU A 21 -8.41 -8.31 -0.81
N GLU A 22 -8.35 -7.00 -0.76
CA GLU A 22 -7.53 -6.30 0.21
C GLU A 22 -8.31 -5.20 0.92
N ILE A 23 -8.00 -5.01 2.19
CA ILE A 23 -8.41 -3.84 2.96
C ILE A 23 -7.19 -3.18 3.60
N TYR A 24 -7.22 -1.85 3.71
CA TYR A 24 -6.31 -1.08 4.54
C TYR A 24 -7.09 -0.44 5.69
N TYR A 25 -6.65 -0.74 6.92
CA TYR A 25 -7.07 -0.04 8.13
C TYR A 25 -5.99 0.98 8.51
N TYR A 26 -6.38 2.22 8.77
CA TYR A 26 -5.46 3.33 8.95
C TYR A 26 -5.36 3.82 10.38
N GLU A 27 -4.13 4.18 10.78
CA GLU A 27 -3.82 4.97 11.96
C GLU A 27 -2.86 6.10 11.58
N VAL A 28 -3.27 7.35 11.84
CA VAL A 28 -2.47 8.54 11.57
C VAL A 28 -2.17 9.24 12.88
N ARG A 29 -0.88 9.39 13.20
CA ARG A 29 -0.48 10.06 14.45
C ARG A 29 -0.91 11.53 14.41
N PRO A 30 -1.59 12.04 15.46
CA PRO A 30 -1.85 13.47 15.57
C PRO A 30 -0.57 14.29 15.65
N ALA A 31 -0.61 15.54 15.20
CA ALA A 31 0.46 16.50 15.40
C ALA A 31 0.67 16.80 16.90
N ALA A 32 1.83 17.37 17.25
CA ALA A 32 2.17 17.69 18.63
C ALA A 32 1.18 18.66 19.30
N ASN A 33 0.50 19.50 18.52
CA ASN A 33 -0.54 20.42 19.00
C ASN A 33 -1.94 19.76 19.10
N GLY A 34 -2.04 18.44 18.86
CA GLY A 34 -3.30 17.70 18.90
C GLY A 34 -4.13 17.74 17.62
N THR A 35 -3.66 18.41 16.56
CA THR A 35 -4.37 18.41 15.28
C THR A 35 -4.40 16.99 14.69
N ALA A 36 -5.58 16.51 14.33
CA ALA A 36 -5.75 15.20 13.71
C ALA A 36 -4.94 15.07 12.41
N GLY A 37 -4.29 13.94 12.24
CA GLY A 37 -3.56 13.64 11.04
C GLY A 37 -4.47 13.17 9.92
N MET A 38 -3.98 13.28 8.68
CA MET A 38 -4.65 12.79 7.49
C MET A 38 -3.64 12.16 6.53
N ALA A 39 -4.14 11.28 5.68
CA ALA A 39 -3.38 10.65 4.60
C ALA A 39 -4.25 10.56 3.35
N ILE A 40 -3.65 10.26 2.23
CA ILE A 40 -4.33 10.06 0.95
C ILE A 40 -4.11 8.63 0.46
N GLN A 41 -5.20 8.00 0.03
CA GLN A 41 -5.17 6.71 -0.65
C GLN A 41 -5.66 6.84 -2.08
N ARG A 42 -4.92 6.25 -3.02
CA ARG A 42 -5.29 6.21 -4.43
C ARG A 42 -5.59 4.78 -4.88
N ILE A 43 -6.72 4.59 -5.59
CA ILE A 43 -7.06 3.38 -6.35
C ILE A 43 -7.54 3.84 -7.72
N TYR A 44 -7.12 3.16 -8.81
CA TYR A 44 -7.49 3.55 -10.16
C TYR A 44 -7.65 2.32 -11.07
N PRO A 45 -8.27 2.48 -12.27
CA PRO A 45 -8.67 1.36 -13.10
C PRO A 45 -7.51 0.44 -13.51
N SER A 46 -7.77 -0.85 -13.52
CA SER A 46 -7.03 -1.84 -14.31
C SER A 46 -7.84 -2.24 -15.56
N PRO A 47 -7.24 -2.90 -16.56
CA PRO A 47 -7.94 -3.26 -17.78
C PRO A 47 -9.25 -4.01 -17.52
N GLY A 48 -10.36 -3.45 -18.00
CA GLY A 48 -11.70 -4.02 -17.84
C GLY A 48 -12.33 -3.89 -16.45
N LYS A 49 -11.66 -3.26 -15.48
CA LYS A 49 -12.12 -3.12 -14.09
C LYS A 49 -12.14 -1.65 -13.69
N PRO A 50 -13.29 -0.96 -13.85
CA PRO A 50 -13.41 0.44 -13.52
C PRO A 50 -13.45 0.65 -12.01
N ILE A 51 -12.60 1.53 -11.52
CA ILE A 51 -12.58 2.07 -10.16
C ILE A 51 -11.84 3.38 -10.18
N ASP A 52 -12.25 4.37 -9.41
CA ASP A 52 -11.56 5.65 -9.32
C ASP A 52 -11.77 6.26 -7.94
N VAL A 53 -10.80 6.06 -7.05
CA VAL A 53 -10.84 6.54 -5.69
C VAL A 53 -9.58 7.34 -5.41
N CYS A 54 -9.76 8.58 -4.97
CA CYS A 54 -8.71 9.38 -4.36
C CYS A 54 -9.30 9.94 -3.07
N ALA A 55 -9.04 9.27 -1.97
CA ALA A 55 -9.69 9.54 -0.70
C ALA A 55 -8.71 10.09 0.35
N GLU A 56 -9.16 11.12 1.06
CA GLU A 56 -8.58 11.47 2.34
C GLU A 56 -8.99 10.43 3.37
N VAL A 57 -8.02 9.93 4.15
CA VAL A 57 -8.22 8.94 5.20
C VAL A 57 -7.63 9.39 6.52
N HIS A 58 -8.27 8.95 7.61
CA HIS A 58 -7.91 9.28 8.99
C HIS A 58 -7.75 8.01 9.83
N SER A 59 -7.33 8.17 11.07
CA SER A 59 -7.29 7.05 12.02
C SER A 59 -8.65 6.37 12.14
N ARG A 60 -8.65 5.04 12.05
CA ARG A 60 -9.80 4.13 12.11
C ARG A 60 -10.62 4.02 10.82
N ASP A 61 -10.22 4.71 9.76
CA ASP A 61 -10.81 4.47 8.45
C ASP A 61 -10.38 3.11 7.89
N VAL A 62 -11.24 2.54 7.06
CA VAL A 62 -10.96 1.35 6.28
C VAL A 62 -11.22 1.64 4.81
N VAL A 63 -10.26 1.34 3.96
CA VAL A 63 -10.44 1.37 2.51
C VAL A 63 -10.43 -0.05 1.98
N ILE A 64 -11.46 -0.39 1.20
CA ILE A 64 -11.59 -1.69 0.53
C ILE A 64 -11.03 -1.57 -0.87
N MET A 65 -10.19 -2.51 -1.27
CA MET A 65 -9.56 -2.59 -2.58
C MET A 65 -10.00 -3.86 -3.30
N PRO A 66 -11.17 -3.84 -3.96
CA PRO A 66 -11.73 -5.04 -4.58
C PRO A 66 -11.01 -5.42 -5.88
N HIS A 67 -10.44 -4.45 -6.57
CA HIS A 67 -9.70 -4.58 -7.82
C HIS A 67 -9.05 -3.25 -8.21
N GLY A 68 -8.27 -3.26 -9.28
CA GLY A 68 -7.58 -2.10 -9.83
C GLY A 68 -6.21 -1.88 -9.22
N TYR A 69 -5.45 -0.97 -9.83
CA TYR A 69 -4.18 -0.52 -9.28
C TYR A 69 -4.43 0.32 -8.03
N HIS A 70 -3.66 0.05 -6.99
CA HIS A 70 -3.71 0.85 -5.77
C HIS A 70 -2.31 1.29 -5.34
N GLY A 71 -2.28 2.46 -4.72
CA GLY A 71 -1.10 3.23 -4.39
C GLY A 71 -1.03 4.53 -5.19
N PRO A 72 -0.35 5.51 -4.65
CA PRO A 72 0.31 5.51 -3.35
C PRO A 72 -0.65 5.65 -2.16
N SER A 73 -0.17 5.25 -0.97
CA SER A 73 -0.71 5.66 0.32
C SER A 73 0.27 6.67 0.93
N ILE A 74 -0.18 7.90 1.19
CA ILE A 74 0.70 9.03 1.53
C ILE A 74 0.20 9.75 2.78
N ALA A 75 1.04 9.84 3.81
CA ALA A 75 0.78 10.76 4.91
C ALA A 75 0.90 12.21 4.46
N ALA A 76 0.06 13.08 4.98
CA ALA A 76 0.27 14.52 4.84
C ALA A 76 1.61 14.92 5.47
N PRO A 77 2.28 15.98 4.97
CA PRO A 77 3.54 16.44 5.54
C PRO A 77 3.44 16.71 7.04
N GLY A 78 4.37 16.19 7.81
CA GLY A 78 4.42 16.34 9.27
C GLY A 78 3.64 15.30 10.06
N TYR A 79 3.00 14.34 9.39
CA TYR A 79 2.28 13.24 10.03
C TYR A 79 2.94 11.89 9.73
N ASP A 80 2.81 10.97 10.69
CA ASP A 80 3.18 9.57 10.51
C ASP A 80 1.93 8.76 10.22
N LEU A 81 2.02 7.90 9.21
CA LEU A 81 0.96 6.99 8.80
C LEU A 81 1.38 5.54 9.08
N TYR A 82 0.52 4.82 9.75
CA TYR A 82 0.50 3.37 9.77
C TYR A 82 -0.77 2.86 9.09
N TYR A 83 -0.67 1.83 8.30
CA TYR A 83 -1.84 1.06 7.88
C TYR A 83 -1.58 -0.43 7.97
N LEU A 84 -2.60 -1.15 8.41
CA LEU A 84 -2.63 -2.60 8.41
C LEU A 84 -3.32 -3.05 7.13
N ASN A 85 -2.61 -3.76 6.27
CA ASN A 85 -3.22 -4.41 5.13
C ASN A 85 -3.58 -5.86 5.47
N VAL A 86 -4.76 -6.26 5.06
CA VAL A 86 -5.26 -7.62 5.20
C VAL A 86 -5.73 -8.08 3.84
N MET A 87 -5.24 -9.22 3.40
CA MET A 87 -5.57 -9.81 2.11
C MET A 87 -6.14 -11.20 2.27
N ALA A 88 -7.10 -11.54 1.40
CA ALA A 88 -7.64 -12.87 1.26
C ALA A 88 -7.93 -13.16 -0.22
N GLY A 89 -7.77 -14.37 -0.63
CA GLY A 89 -8.05 -14.77 -2.00
C GLY A 89 -8.58 -16.20 -2.09
N PRO A 90 -9.21 -16.57 -3.23
CA PRO A 90 -9.80 -17.88 -3.44
C PRO A 90 -8.78 -18.97 -3.77
N ALA A 91 -7.53 -18.62 -4.05
CA ALA A 91 -6.53 -19.60 -4.47
C ALA A 91 -6.05 -20.45 -3.29
N GLU A 92 -6.00 -21.77 -3.48
CA GLU A 92 -5.59 -22.72 -2.45
C GLU A 92 -4.10 -22.59 -2.07
N ASP A 93 -3.26 -22.09 -3.01
CA ASP A 93 -1.81 -21.98 -2.84
C ASP A 93 -1.40 -20.84 -1.88
N ALA A 94 -2.33 -20.00 -1.47
CA ALA A 94 -2.11 -18.84 -0.59
C ALA A 94 -0.89 -17.97 -1.01
N THR A 95 -0.59 -17.94 -2.29
CA THR A 95 0.58 -17.24 -2.84
C THR A 95 0.27 -15.77 -3.01
N TRP A 96 1.20 -14.93 -2.59
CA TRP A 96 1.12 -13.48 -2.76
C TRP A 96 1.86 -13.06 -4.03
N LEU A 97 1.12 -12.90 -5.13
CA LEU A 97 1.64 -12.42 -6.40
C LEU A 97 0.87 -11.17 -6.83
N MET A 98 1.59 -10.15 -7.26
CA MET A 98 1.05 -8.86 -7.68
C MET A 98 1.75 -8.37 -8.94
N THR A 99 1.04 -7.56 -9.72
CA THR A 99 1.55 -6.93 -10.94
C THR A 99 1.64 -5.42 -10.74
N ASP A 100 2.84 -4.87 -10.89
CA ASP A 100 3.02 -3.41 -10.86
C ASP A 100 2.39 -2.75 -12.08
N ASP A 101 1.96 -1.51 -11.94
CA ASP A 101 1.63 -0.66 -13.07
C ASP A 101 2.88 -0.46 -13.93
N PRO A 102 2.85 -0.86 -15.21
CA PRO A 102 4.03 -0.81 -16.08
C PRO A 102 4.61 0.59 -16.28
N HIS A 103 3.82 1.65 -16.04
CA HIS A 103 4.32 3.03 -16.13
C HIS A 103 5.27 3.40 -15.00
N TYR A 104 5.29 2.64 -13.90
CA TYR A 104 6.04 2.97 -12.69
C TYR A 104 7.05 1.90 -12.27
N THR A 105 7.21 0.81 -13.03
CA THR A 105 8.14 -0.29 -12.72
C THR A 105 9.59 0.17 -12.58
N TRP A 106 9.98 1.22 -13.28
CA TRP A 106 11.32 1.82 -13.21
C TRP A 106 11.75 2.19 -11.79
N LEU A 107 10.80 2.42 -10.90
CA LEU A 107 11.09 2.76 -9.51
C LEU A 107 11.80 1.62 -8.76
N ARG A 108 11.51 0.36 -9.10
CA ARG A 108 12.17 -0.78 -8.45
C ARG A 108 13.66 -0.79 -8.71
N GLU A 109 14.09 -0.36 -9.88
CA GLU A 109 15.53 -0.25 -10.23
C GLU A 109 16.27 0.77 -9.34
N THR A 110 15.55 1.77 -8.82
CA THR A 110 16.16 2.76 -7.93
C THR A 110 16.46 2.21 -6.53
N TRP A 111 15.85 1.08 -6.15
CA TRP A 111 16.01 0.49 -4.82
C TRP A 111 17.33 -0.26 -4.68
N ASP A 112 17.90 -0.78 -5.77
CA ASP A 112 19.16 -1.52 -5.76
C ASP A 112 20.32 -0.67 -5.24
N ALA A 113 20.23 0.64 -5.39
CA ALA A 113 21.23 1.61 -4.94
C ALA A 113 20.97 2.18 -3.54
N GLN A 114 19.86 1.78 -2.89
CA GLN A 114 19.52 2.31 -1.56
C GLN A 114 20.16 1.49 -0.45
N GLU A 115 20.72 2.18 0.53
CA GLU A 115 21.17 1.54 1.75
C GLU A 115 19.96 1.06 2.59
N VAL A 116 20.17 -0.04 3.29
CA VAL A 116 19.17 -0.54 4.24
C VAL A 116 19.01 0.47 5.38
N ASP A 117 17.76 0.77 5.75
CA ASP A 117 17.47 1.69 6.84
C ASP A 117 18.18 1.22 8.14
N PRO A 118 18.97 2.09 8.78
CA PRO A 118 19.75 1.71 9.96
C PRO A 118 18.89 1.30 11.17
N ARG A 119 17.57 1.52 11.13
CA ARG A 119 16.64 1.04 12.14
C ARG A 119 16.28 -0.44 11.98
N LEU A 120 16.67 -1.08 10.89
CA LEU A 120 16.41 -2.48 10.64
C LEU A 120 17.59 -3.36 11.11
N PRO A 121 17.33 -4.54 11.67
CA PRO A 121 16.00 -5.06 12.04
C PRO A 121 15.38 -4.30 13.21
N MET A 122 14.05 -4.20 13.21
CA MET A 122 13.28 -3.49 14.25
C MET A 122 13.28 -4.21 15.61
N THR A 123 13.79 -5.42 15.67
CA THR A 123 13.98 -6.18 16.93
C THR A 123 15.24 -5.68 17.63
N PRO A 124 15.19 -5.42 18.95
CA PRO A 124 16.40 -5.16 19.70
C PRO A 124 17.36 -6.34 19.48
N LEU A 125 18.54 -6.04 18.98
CA LEU A 125 19.62 -7.02 19.06
C LEU A 125 19.80 -7.28 20.55
N ASN A 126 19.49 -8.49 20.99
CA ASN A 126 19.73 -8.87 22.38
C ASN A 126 21.18 -8.53 22.76
N PRO A 127 21.39 -7.88 23.91
CA PRO A 127 22.71 -7.57 24.40
C PRO A 127 23.55 -8.82 24.64
#